data_4479f8093dc6cd7252a9140554a98c5f
#
_entry.id   4479f8093dc6cd7252a9140554a98c5f
#
_cell.length_a   1.000
_cell.length_b   1.000
_cell.length_c   1.000
_cell.angle_alpha   90.00
_cell.angle_beta   90.00
_cell.angle_gamma   90.00
#
_symmetry.space_group_name_H-M   'P 1'
#
loop_
_entity.id
_entity.type
_entity.pdbx_description
1 polymer ?
#
loop_
_entity_poly.entity_id
_entity_poly.type
_entity_poly.pdbx_seq_one_letter_code
_entity_poly.pdbx_strand_id
1 'polypeptide(L)'
;MSFRIERDSLGEIKVPSDKYWGAQTQRSLENFEIGDEHFPAEFIRAYGIIKEVAAEVNSELGILDKELAEVIIEAAQEVIDGKHVDQFPLVVWQTGSGTQTNMNLNEVISNRAIEIKGGEMGSKNPVHPNDHVNKSQSTNDTFPTAINISAAVTVNENLLPKVEGLKDALSAKAEEFKSIVKLGRTHLQDATPLTLGQVFSGYSSQLDHAIRSIRNALPHLYELPMGGTAVGTGINAPDGFGEKSAEGISAKTGLPFITGENKFEGLGAHDAAVEMSGALTTLAAALNKIANDIRLLGSGPRSGIGEIILPANEPGSSIMPGKVNPTQAEAVIMVAFQVIGNNTTLSVAGASGNFELNVSRPVIAHNLLQSIRLLGDVSNSFNHNCVVGIKANLERIDYNLRNSLMLVTALAPHIGYDKSAEVAKKALTDGTSLKEAAMELGYLTEEQFDQWVVPEKMV
;
A
#
# COMPACT_ATOMS: atom_id res chain seq x y z
N MET A 1 -15.68 35.50 -12.83
CA MET A 1 -14.25 35.26 -12.48
C MET A 1 -13.40 36.29 -13.17
N SER A 2 -12.45 36.88 -12.49
CA SER A 2 -11.44 37.76 -13.07
C SER A 2 -10.26 36.91 -13.59
N PHE A 3 -9.58 37.39 -14.60
CA PHE A 3 -8.42 36.73 -15.20
C PHE A 3 -7.25 37.71 -15.27
N ARG A 4 -6.04 37.18 -15.08
CA ARG A 4 -4.80 37.83 -15.44
C ARG A 4 -4.23 37.24 -16.72
N ILE A 5 -3.43 37.98 -17.43
CA ILE A 5 -2.72 37.47 -18.61
C ILE A 5 -1.32 37.05 -18.15
N GLU A 6 -1.00 35.78 -18.39
CA GLU A 6 0.37 35.26 -18.25
C GLU A 6 0.94 34.88 -19.61
N ARG A 7 2.25 34.70 -19.66
CA ARG A 7 2.97 34.41 -20.91
C ARG A 7 4.00 33.31 -20.69
N ASP A 8 4.03 32.36 -21.62
CA ASP A 8 5.10 31.37 -21.75
C ASP A 8 5.72 31.41 -23.15
N SER A 9 6.54 30.41 -23.52
CA SER A 9 7.18 30.33 -24.84
C SER A 9 6.18 30.17 -26.02
N LEU A 10 4.94 29.80 -25.75
CA LEU A 10 3.88 29.64 -26.76
C LEU A 10 2.99 30.88 -26.89
N GLY A 11 3.21 31.93 -26.03
CA GLY A 11 2.46 33.17 -26.06
C GLY A 11 1.60 33.42 -24.82
N GLU A 12 0.62 34.31 -24.98
CA GLU A 12 -0.26 34.73 -23.89
C GLU A 12 -1.40 33.71 -23.63
N ILE A 13 -1.80 33.60 -22.36
CA ILE A 13 -2.94 32.81 -21.92
C ILE A 13 -3.63 33.49 -20.72
N LYS A 14 -4.93 33.28 -20.58
CA LYS A 14 -5.73 33.75 -19.45
C LYS A 14 -5.65 32.77 -18.31
N VAL A 15 -5.25 33.23 -17.13
CA VAL A 15 -5.20 32.46 -15.88
C VAL A 15 -6.17 33.09 -14.88
N PRO A 16 -6.97 32.35 -14.11
CA PRO A 16 -7.84 32.92 -13.08
C PRO A 16 -7.01 33.77 -12.08
N SER A 17 -7.47 34.97 -11.77
CA SER A 17 -6.67 35.94 -10.98
C SER A 17 -6.44 35.50 -9.53
N ASP A 18 -7.28 34.59 -9.00
CA ASP A 18 -7.21 34.04 -7.63
C ASP A 18 -6.35 32.82 -7.50
N LYS A 19 -5.77 32.31 -8.59
CA LYS A 19 -4.94 31.10 -8.60
C LYS A 19 -3.46 31.40 -8.66
N TYR A 20 -2.66 30.63 -7.90
CA TYR A 20 -1.20 30.73 -7.92
C TYR A 20 -0.56 30.04 -9.12
N TRP A 21 -1.24 29.07 -9.77
CA TRP A 21 -0.66 28.47 -10.98
C TRP A 21 -0.55 29.48 -12.12
N GLY A 22 0.32 29.20 -13.07
CA GLY A 22 0.62 30.07 -14.17
C GLY A 22 0.22 29.52 -15.53
N ALA A 23 0.89 30.06 -16.57
CA ALA A 23 0.57 29.79 -17.97
C ALA A 23 0.69 28.31 -18.35
N GLN A 24 1.73 27.60 -17.91
CA GLN A 24 1.96 26.21 -18.31
C GLN A 24 0.94 25.27 -17.66
N THR A 25 0.60 25.50 -16.40
CA THR A 25 -0.47 24.75 -15.74
C THR A 25 -1.81 24.99 -16.42
N GLN A 26 -2.15 26.24 -16.74
CA GLN A 26 -3.39 26.57 -17.43
C GLN A 26 -3.50 25.86 -18.78
N ARG A 27 -2.41 25.83 -19.57
CA ARG A 27 -2.39 25.07 -20.83
C ARG A 27 -2.59 23.57 -20.62
N SER A 28 -2.03 23.03 -19.56
CA SER A 28 -2.20 21.61 -19.23
C SER A 28 -3.65 21.28 -18.93
N LEU A 29 -4.35 22.14 -18.18
CA LEU A 29 -5.78 21.99 -17.91
C LEU A 29 -6.62 21.99 -19.19
N GLU A 30 -6.26 22.84 -20.15
CA GLU A 30 -6.98 22.93 -21.43
C GLU A 30 -6.62 21.80 -22.41
N ASN A 31 -5.42 21.22 -22.26
CA ASN A 31 -4.90 20.22 -23.21
C ASN A 31 -5.16 18.77 -22.80
N PHE A 32 -5.35 18.50 -21.50
CA PHE A 32 -5.50 17.15 -20.95
C PHE A 32 -6.82 16.99 -20.17
N GLU A 33 -7.92 17.09 -20.86
CA GLU A 33 -9.27 16.80 -20.33
C GLU A 33 -9.52 15.28 -20.33
N ILE A 34 -8.75 14.52 -19.50
CA ILE A 34 -8.74 13.06 -19.50
C ILE A 34 -8.88 12.55 -18.07
N GLY A 35 -9.99 11.87 -17.76
CA GLY A 35 -10.24 11.29 -16.43
C GLY A 35 -10.32 12.34 -15.32
N ASP A 36 -10.28 11.88 -14.09
CA ASP A 36 -10.37 12.71 -12.88
C ASP A 36 -9.37 12.29 -11.80
N GLU A 37 -8.41 11.42 -12.14
CA GLU A 37 -7.37 10.99 -11.23
C GLU A 37 -6.32 12.08 -11.05
N HIS A 38 -6.12 12.50 -9.80
CA HIS A 38 -5.13 13.50 -9.39
C HIS A 38 -4.01 12.88 -8.56
N PHE A 39 -2.88 13.56 -8.46
CA PHE A 39 -1.83 13.17 -7.53
C PHE A 39 -2.29 13.41 -6.08
N PRO A 40 -2.00 12.47 -5.17
CA PRO A 40 -2.34 12.63 -3.76
C PRO A 40 -1.44 13.67 -3.08
N ALA A 41 -1.90 14.14 -1.91
CA ALA A 41 -1.20 15.17 -1.15
C ALA A 41 0.25 14.80 -0.80
N GLU A 42 0.52 13.51 -0.57
CA GLU A 42 1.85 13.00 -0.25
C GLU A 42 2.85 13.24 -1.39
N PHE A 43 2.39 13.17 -2.64
CA PHE A 43 3.22 13.44 -3.81
C PHE A 43 3.55 14.93 -3.94
N ILE A 44 2.55 15.78 -3.74
CA ILE A 44 2.72 17.23 -3.75
C ILE A 44 3.65 17.67 -2.61
N ARG A 45 3.47 17.11 -1.41
CA ARG A 45 4.36 17.34 -0.25
C ARG A 45 5.80 16.96 -0.58
N ALA A 46 6.03 15.79 -1.17
CA ALA A 46 7.37 15.34 -1.57
C ALA A 46 8.02 16.30 -2.57
N TYR A 47 7.25 16.80 -3.54
CA TYR A 47 7.72 17.81 -4.47
C TYR A 47 8.01 19.16 -3.79
N GLY A 48 7.20 19.57 -2.82
CA GLY A 48 7.45 20.75 -1.99
C GLY A 48 8.81 20.64 -1.28
N ILE A 49 9.11 19.48 -0.67
CA ILE A 49 10.41 19.20 -0.02
C ILE A 49 11.57 19.33 -1.03
N ILE A 50 11.41 18.80 -2.24
CA ILE A 50 12.44 18.95 -3.29
C ILE A 50 12.70 20.41 -3.60
N LYS A 51 11.65 21.23 -3.76
CA LYS A 51 11.80 22.66 -4.11
C LYS A 51 12.42 23.46 -2.99
N GLU A 52 12.05 23.19 -1.76
CA GLU A 52 12.64 23.82 -0.57
C GLU A 52 14.13 23.50 -0.47
N VAL A 53 14.48 22.20 -0.48
CA VAL A 53 15.87 21.76 -0.38
C VAL A 53 16.71 22.25 -1.56
N ALA A 54 16.16 22.25 -2.78
CA ALA A 54 16.87 22.77 -3.94
C ALA A 54 17.20 24.27 -3.81
N ALA A 55 16.29 25.07 -3.24
CA ALA A 55 16.53 26.49 -2.99
C ALA A 55 17.61 26.69 -1.91
N GLU A 56 17.57 25.92 -0.81
CA GLU A 56 18.59 25.92 0.24
C GLU A 56 19.98 25.60 -0.34
N VAL A 57 20.09 24.48 -1.07
CA VAL A 57 21.36 24.00 -1.64
C VAL A 57 21.90 24.97 -2.70
N ASN A 58 21.05 25.48 -3.59
CA ASN A 58 21.48 26.48 -4.59
C ASN A 58 21.99 27.79 -3.95
N SER A 59 21.41 28.22 -2.82
CA SER A 59 21.88 29.35 -2.07
C SER A 59 23.22 29.07 -1.37
N GLU A 60 23.37 27.93 -0.72
CA GLU A 60 24.62 27.49 -0.11
C GLU A 60 25.77 27.40 -1.12
N LEU A 61 25.50 26.95 -2.34
CA LEU A 61 26.45 26.84 -3.42
C LEU A 61 26.68 28.18 -4.15
N GLY A 62 26.03 29.24 -3.70
CA GLY A 62 26.23 30.61 -4.19
C GLY A 62 25.66 30.90 -5.59
N ILE A 63 24.76 30.07 -6.11
CA ILE A 63 24.17 30.21 -7.44
C ILE A 63 22.71 30.73 -7.43
N LEU A 64 22.11 30.84 -6.26
CA LEU A 64 20.83 31.49 -6.01
C LEU A 64 21.00 32.53 -4.92
N ASP A 65 20.53 33.77 -5.19
CA ASP A 65 20.55 34.84 -4.22
C ASP A 65 19.84 34.44 -2.92
N LYS A 66 20.42 34.82 -1.79
CA LYS A 66 19.93 34.39 -0.47
C LYS A 66 18.52 34.88 -0.19
N GLU A 67 18.19 36.13 -0.54
CA GLU A 67 16.86 36.69 -0.29
C GLU A 67 15.78 36.02 -1.18
N LEU A 68 16.16 35.61 -2.40
CA LEU A 68 15.28 34.85 -3.27
C LEU A 68 15.10 33.41 -2.76
N ALA A 69 16.16 32.78 -2.26
CA ALA A 69 16.08 31.46 -1.67
C ALA A 69 15.15 31.42 -0.44
N GLU A 70 15.31 32.40 0.48
CA GLU A 70 14.49 32.49 1.71
C GLU A 70 12.99 32.57 1.39
N VAL A 71 12.56 33.35 0.40
CA VAL A 71 11.14 33.47 0.06
C VAL A 71 10.63 32.27 -0.73
N ILE A 72 11.48 31.60 -1.52
CA ILE A 72 11.14 30.33 -2.18
C ILE A 72 10.94 29.22 -1.14
N ILE A 73 11.82 29.13 -0.14
CA ILE A 73 11.73 28.21 0.99
C ILE A 73 10.42 28.42 1.76
N GLU A 74 10.08 29.68 2.09
CA GLU A 74 8.82 30.00 2.77
C GLU A 74 7.60 29.54 1.96
N ALA A 75 7.55 29.84 0.67
CA ALA A 75 6.45 29.43 -0.20
C ALA A 75 6.39 27.89 -0.39
N ALA A 76 7.54 27.21 -0.50
CA ALA A 76 7.61 25.76 -0.58
C ALA A 76 7.15 25.10 0.72
N GLN A 77 7.49 25.66 1.89
CA GLN A 77 7.03 25.18 3.19
C GLN A 77 5.49 25.26 3.31
N GLU A 78 4.86 26.30 2.76
CA GLU A 78 3.39 26.37 2.71
C GLU A 78 2.77 25.23 1.87
N VAL A 79 3.42 24.80 0.80
CA VAL A 79 3.01 23.63 0.00
C VAL A 79 3.19 22.33 0.81
N ILE A 80 4.31 22.16 1.51
CA ILE A 80 4.59 21.02 2.39
C ILE A 80 3.54 20.90 3.49
N ASP A 81 3.11 22.02 4.06
CA ASP A 81 2.08 22.12 5.09
C ASP A 81 0.66 21.87 4.56
N GLY A 82 0.48 21.72 3.24
CA GLY A 82 -0.82 21.50 2.61
C GLY A 82 -1.73 22.73 2.58
N LYS A 83 -1.19 23.95 2.66
CA LYS A 83 -1.99 25.19 2.65
C LYS A 83 -2.63 25.50 1.29
N HIS A 84 -2.08 24.98 0.20
CA HIS A 84 -2.47 25.31 -1.18
C HIS A 84 -2.94 24.10 -1.98
N VAL A 85 -3.70 23.18 -1.36
CA VAL A 85 -4.12 21.91 -1.98
C VAL A 85 -4.89 22.12 -3.29
N ASP A 86 -5.72 23.16 -3.36
CA ASP A 86 -6.54 23.51 -4.53
C ASP A 86 -5.75 24.14 -5.69
N GLN A 87 -4.44 24.35 -5.51
CA GLN A 87 -3.55 24.92 -6.53
C GLN A 87 -2.86 23.86 -7.41
N PHE A 88 -3.14 22.55 -7.16
CA PHE A 88 -2.57 21.42 -7.90
C PHE A 88 -3.66 20.61 -8.61
N PRO A 89 -4.34 21.22 -9.62
CA PRO A 89 -5.54 20.65 -10.23
C PRO A 89 -5.24 19.68 -11.38
N LEU A 90 -3.97 19.37 -11.67
CA LEU A 90 -3.61 18.59 -12.86
C LEU A 90 -3.94 17.11 -12.69
N VAL A 91 -4.47 16.52 -13.75
CA VAL A 91 -4.73 15.07 -13.81
C VAL A 91 -3.44 14.28 -14.00
N VAL A 92 -3.48 13.01 -13.61
CA VAL A 92 -2.41 12.04 -13.84
C VAL A 92 -2.14 11.83 -15.34
N TRP A 93 -3.17 11.91 -16.16
CA TRP A 93 -3.14 11.70 -17.62
C TRP A 93 -2.59 12.95 -18.33
N GLN A 94 -1.29 13.18 -18.21
CA GLN A 94 -0.54 14.31 -18.75
C GLN A 94 0.70 13.83 -19.51
N THR A 95 1.65 14.71 -19.83
CA THR A 95 2.92 14.29 -20.45
C THR A 95 3.61 13.24 -19.57
N GLY A 96 4.11 12.19 -20.20
CA GLY A 96 4.68 11.03 -19.50
C GLY A 96 5.92 11.31 -18.66
N SER A 97 6.60 12.43 -18.87
CA SER A 97 7.71 12.90 -18.01
C SER A 97 7.22 13.54 -16.70
N GLY A 98 5.95 14.02 -16.66
CA GLY A 98 5.39 14.76 -15.54
C GLY A 98 5.75 16.25 -15.51
N THR A 99 6.19 16.79 -16.65
CA THR A 99 6.66 18.21 -16.71
C THR A 99 5.58 19.20 -16.30
N GLN A 100 4.31 18.97 -16.62
CA GLN A 100 3.25 19.89 -16.22
C GLN A 100 3.12 19.97 -14.69
N THR A 101 3.22 18.83 -13.99
CA THR A 101 3.19 18.84 -12.51
C THR A 101 4.40 19.55 -11.92
N ASN A 102 5.61 19.31 -12.42
CA ASN A 102 6.78 20.07 -11.97
C ASN A 102 6.61 21.58 -12.20
N MET A 103 6.09 21.98 -13.37
CA MET A 103 5.83 23.38 -13.65
C MET A 103 4.70 23.95 -12.80
N ASN A 104 3.68 23.17 -12.48
CA ASN A 104 2.64 23.61 -11.54
C ASN A 104 3.24 23.97 -10.18
N LEU A 105 4.12 23.13 -9.61
CA LEU A 105 4.84 23.45 -8.38
C LEU A 105 5.69 24.71 -8.53
N ASN A 106 6.45 24.82 -9.63
CA ASN A 106 7.30 25.98 -9.88
C ASN A 106 6.49 27.28 -9.98
N GLU A 107 5.36 27.25 -10.68
CA GLU A 107 4.48 28.41 -10.87
C GLU A 107 3.78 28.81 -9.56
N VAL A 108 3.24 27.85 -8.80
CA VAL A 108 2.59 28.11 -7.50
C VAL A 108 3.59 28.70 -6.51
N ILE A 109 4.77 28.09 -6.35
CA ILE A 109 5.80 28.58 -5.44
C ILE A 109 6.31 29.96 -5.88
N SER A 110 6.54 30.15 -7.19
CA SER A 110 6.99 31.46 -7.72
C SER A 110 5.97 32.57 -7.45
N ASN A 111 4.69 32.34 -7.80
CA ASN A 111 3.65 33.37 -7.61
C ASN A 111 3.39 33.65 -6.12
N ARG A 112 3.45 32.61 -5.26
CA ARG A 112 3.32 32.80 -3.81
C ARG A 112 4.52 33.61 -3.25
N ALA A 113 5.73 33.32 -3.67
CA ALA A 113 6.93 34.06 -3.30
C ALA A 113 6.87 35.52 -3.77
N ILE A 114 6.36 35.77 -4.97
CA ILE A 114 6.12 37.14 -5.50
C ILE A 114 5.12 37.89 -4.61
N GLU A 115 4.02 37.26 -4.23
CA GLU A 115 3.02 37.86 -3.35
C GLU A 115 3.58 38.18 -1.96
N ILE A 116 4.36 37.26 -1.35
CA ILE A 116 5.06 37.51 -0.07
C ILE A 116 5.97 38.73 -0.14
N LYS A 117 6.63 38.96 -1.27
CA LYS A 117 7.47 40.14 -1.52
C LYS A 117 6.66 41.39 -1.93
N GLY A 118 5.32 41.32 -1.98
CA GLY A 118 4.44 42.42 -2.37
C GLY A 118 4.46 42.77 -3.87
N GLY A 119 4.89 41.82 -4.71
CA GLY A 119 4.89 41.94 -6.17
C GLY A 119 3.57 41.52 -6.81
N GLU A 120 3.48 41.63 -8.14
CA GLU A 120 2.31 41.26 -8.93
C GLU A 120 2.42 39.82 -9.42
N MET A 121 1.45 38.98 -9.08
CA MET A 121 1.39 37.57 -9.54
C MET A 121 1.40 37.50 -11.08
N GLY A 122 2.15 36.53 -11.61
CA GLY A 122 2.34 36.36 -13.05
C GLY A 122 3.44 37.23 -13.67
N SER A 123 3.97 38.20 -12.93
CA SER A 123 5.05 39.08 -13.41
C SER A 123 6.39 38.36 -13.57
N LYS A 124 6.58 37.21 -12.91
CA LYS A 124 7.85 36.48 -12.80
C LYS A 124 8.99 37.30 -12.16
N ASN A 125 8.65 38.34 -11.41
CA ASN A 125 9.58 39.23 -10.75
C ASN A 125 9.10 39.50 -9.30
N PRO A 126 9.94 39.34 -8.27
CA PRO A 126 11.39 39.01 -8.33
C PRO A 126 11.70 37.52 -8.50
N VAL A 127 10.73 36.62 -8.39
CA VAL A 127 10.96 35.18 -8.48
C VAL A 127 10.45 34.61 -9.81
N HIS A 128 11.34 33.98 -10.57
CA HIS A 128 10.99 33.31 -11.84
C HIS A 128 10.84 31.79 -11.65
N PRO A 129 9.75 31.14 -12.18
CA PRO A 129 9.52 29.73 -11.95
C PRO A 129 10.63 28.82 -12.50
N ASN A 130 11.21 29.13 -13.67
CA ASN A 130 12.29 28.33 -14.26
C ASN A 130 13.67 28.74 -13.75
N ASP A 131 13.97 30.03 -13.68
CA ASP A 131 15.34 30.48 -13.44
C ASP A 131 15.72 30.44 -11.95
N HIS A 132 14.71 30.48 -11.05
CA HIS A 132 14.92 30.49 -9.60
C HIS A 132 14.36 29.21 -8.93
N VAL A 133 13.06 28.91 -9.05
CA VAL A 133 12.44 27.76 -8.36
C VAL A 133 12.95 26.44 -8.94
N ASN A 134 13.13 26.35 -10.26
CA ASN A 134 13.63 25.14 -10.94
C ASN A 134 15.14 25.12 -11.16
N LYS A 135 15.90 26.03 -10.54
CA LYS A 135 17.35 26.15 -10.73
C LYS A 135 18.07 24.85 -10.39
N SER A 136 19.05 24.45 -11.23
CA SER A 136 19.83 23.20 -11.14
C SER A 136 19.02 21.92 -11.27
N GLN A 137 17.79 22.00 -11.77
CA GLN A 137 16.85 20.87 -11.83
C GLN A 137 16.33 20.66 -13.25
N SER A 138 15.87 19.44 -13.50
CA SER A 138 14.98 19.07 -14.60
C SER A 138 13.79 18.31 -14.03
N THR A 139 12.65 18.29 -14.72
CA THR A 139 11.59 17.34 -14.37
C THR A 139 12.09 15.90 -14.44
N ASN A 140 13.08 15.65 -15.29
CA ASN A 140 13.60 14.31 -15.52
C ASN A 140 14.28 13.69 -14.28
N ASP A 141 14.87 14.50 -13.42
CA ASP A 141 15.43 14.05 -12.14
C ASP A 141 14.50 14.32 -10.95
N THR A 142 13.72 15.42 -10.95
CA THR A 142 12.86 15.75 -9.82
C THR A 142 11.60 14.89 -9.72
N PHE A 143 10.99 14.49 -10.84
CA PHE A 143 9.77 13.67 -10.80
C PHE A 143 10.03 12.27 -10.22
N PRO A 144 11.05 11.48 -10.67
CA PRO A 144 11.38 10.22 -10.04
C PRO A 144 11.84 10.39 -8.58
N THR A 145 12.55 11.46 -8.27
CA THR A 145 12.89 11.82 -6.88
C THR A 145 11.61 11.98 -6.03
N ALA A 146 10.58 12.66 -6.55
CA ALA A 146 9.30 12.82 -5.86
C ALA A 146 8.55 11.49 -5.68
N ILE A 147 8.61 10.59 -6.67
CA ILE A 147 8.08 9.21 -6.54
C ILE A 147 8.75 8.50 -5.37
N ASN A 148 10.07 8.49 -5.34
CA ASN A 148 10.84 7.78 -4.34
C ASN A 148 10.59 8.34 -2.93
N ILE A 149 10.62 9.66 -2.76
CA ILE A 149 10.36 10.31 -1.47
C ILE A 149 8.94 10.02 -1.00
N SER A 150 7.93 10.28 -1.84
CA SER A 150 6.53 10.10 -1.45
C SER A 150 6.21 8.64 -1.11
N ALA A 151 6.73 7.68 -1.88
CA ALA A 151 6.55 6.26 -1.61
C ALA A 151 7.23 5.84 -0.30
N ALA A 152 8.51 6.19 -0.12
CA ALA A 152 9.26 5.80 1.07
C ALA A 152 8.67 6.42 2.36
N VAL A 153 8.30 7.70 2.33
CA VAL A 153 7.67 8.38 3.47
C VAL A 153 6.33 7.73 3.80
N THR A 154 5.46 7.51 2.80
CA THR A 154 4.13 6.93 3.04
C THR A 154 4.21 5.48 3.51
N VAL A 155 5.18 4.70 3.04
CA VAL A 155 5.43 3.34 3.52
C VAL A 155 5.82 3.36 5.00
N ASN A 156 6.76 4.23 5.40
CA ASN A 156 7.26 4.27 6.79
C ASN A 156 6.25 4.91 7.76
N GLU A 157 5.60 6.01 7.38
CA GLU A 157 4.71 6.77 8.27
C GLU A 157 3.28 6.19 8.35
N ASN A 158 2.82 5.51 7.31
CA ASN A 158 1.42 5.08 7.18
C ASN A 158 1.27 3.56 7.03
N LEU A 159 1.90 2.95 6.02
CA LEU A 159 1.65 1.54 5.69
C LEU A 159 2.18 0.59 6.77
N LEU A 160 3.48 0.67 7.07
CA LEU A 160 4.13 -0.26 8.00
C LEU A 160 3.48 -0.26 9.39
N PRO A 161 3.23 0.90 10.04
CA PRO A 161 2.59 0.91 11.36
C PRO A 161 1.20 0.24 11.37
N LYS A 162 0.41 0.42 10.31
CA LYS A 162 -0.93 -0.15 10.20
C LYS A 162 -0.91 -1.66 9.97
N VAL A 163 0.00 -2.15 9.14
CA VAL A 163 0.18 -3.59 8.89
C VAL A 163 0.77 -4.30 10.11
N GLU A 164 1.70 -3.68 10.80
CA GLU A 164 2.25 -4.16 12.08
C GLU A 164 1.16 -4.26 13.14
N GLY A 165 0.32 -3.25 13.27
CA GLY A 165 -0.83 -3.29 14.17
C GLY A 165 -1.80 -4.43 13.87
N LEU A 166 -2.06 -4.73 12.60
CA LEU A 166 -2.88 -5.88 12.20
C LEU A 166 -2.18 -7.21 12.52
N LYS A 167 -0.88 -7.32 12.23
CA LYS A 167 -0.07 -8.49 12.59
C LYS A 167 -0.12 -8.77 14.09
N ASP A 168 0.03 -7.74 14.91
CA ASP A 168 0.02 -7.86 16.37
C ASP A 168 -1.36 -8.28 16.91
N ALA A 169 -2.45 -7.78 16.32
CA ALA A 169 -3.80 -8.22 16.64
C ALA A 169 -4.04 -9.69 16.29
N LEU A 170 -3.56 -10.16 15.13
CA LEU A 170 -3.61 -11.57 14.75
C LEU A 170 -2.77 -12.45 15.68
N SER A 171 -1.61 -11.97 16.13
CA SER A 171 -0.78 -12.64 17.13
C SER A 171 -1.49 -12.76 18.47
N ALA A 172 -2.16 -11.71 18.91
CA ALA A 172 -2.96 -11.71 20.14
C ALA A 172 -4.11 -12.73 20.04
N LYS A 173 -4.79 -12.83 18.89
CA LYS A 173 -5.81 -13.85 18.65
C LYS A 173 -5.23 -15.26 18.60
N ALA A 174 -4.04 -15.44 18.08
CA ALA A 174 -3.36 -16.74 18.12
C ALA A 174 -3.13 -17.19 19.57
N GLU A 175 -2.70 -16.31 20.44
CA GLU A 175 -2.53 -16.63 21.87
C GLU A 175 -3.88 -16.85 22.59
N GLU A 176 -4.89 -16.01 22.33
CA GLU A 176 -6.24 -16.15 22.87
C GLU A 176 -6.86 -17.52 22.52
N PHE A 177 -6.63 -18.01 21.30
CA PHE A 177 -7.25 -19.24 20.79
C PHE A 177 -6.33 -20.47 20.83
N LYS A 178 -5.19 -20.41 21.48
CA LYS A 178 -4.15 -21.44 21.43
C LYS A 178 -4.59 -22.83 21.90
N SER A 179 -5.55 -22.90 22.81
CA SER A 179 -6.08 -24.16 23.36
C SER A 179 -7.36 -24.65 22.70
N ILE A 180 -7.90 -23.94 21.72
CA ILE A 180 -9.14 -24.26 21.06
C ILE A 180 -8.86 -25.23 19.92
N VAL A 181 -9.02 -26.53 20.13
CA VAL A 181 -8.87 -27.55 19.11
C VAL A 181 -10.07 -27.52 18.17
N LYS A 182 -9.83 -27.52 16.88
CA LYS A 182 -10.82 -27.48 15.82
C LYS A 182 -10.48 -28.42 14.70
N LEU A 183 -11.47 -28.69 13.84
CA LEU A 183 -11.27 -29.39 12.59
C LEU A 183 -10.40 -28.60 11.61
N GLY A 184 -9.34 -29.21 11.09
CA GLY A 184 -8.60 -28.70 9.95
C GLY A 184 -9.35 -28.92 8.64
N ARG A 185 -9.04 -28.10 7.61
CA ARG A 185 -9.59 -28.28 6.26
C ARG A 185 -8.50 -28.11 5.21
N THR A 186 -8.42 -29.11 4.32
CA THR A 186 -7.61 -29.05 3.08
C THR A 186 -8.54 -29.30 1.90
N HIS A 187 -8.38 -28.58 0.79
CA HIS A 187 -9.32 -28.64 -0.35
C HIS A 187 -10.78 -28.31 0.03
N LEU A 188 -10.99 -27.57 1.11
CA LEU A 188 -12.29 -27.34 1.77
C LEU A 188 -12.97 -28.63 2.30
N GLN A 189 -12.24 -29.74 2.34
CA GLN A 189 -12.68 -31.00 2.92
C GLN A 189 -12.13 -31.16 4.34
N ASP A 190 -12.81 -31.95 5.14
CA ASP A 190 -12.40 -32.27 6.51
C ASP A 190 -11.00 -32.89 6.54
N ALA A 191 -10.17 -32.44 7.46
CA ALA A 191 -8.81 -32.90 7.68
C ALA A 191 -8.57 -33.20 9.17
N THR A 192 -7.32 -33.49 9.54
CA THR A 192 -6.92 -33.69 10.92
C THR A 192 -7.06 -32.41 11.76
N PRO A 193 -7.21 -32.54 13.09
CA PRO A 193 -7.31 -31.41 14.00
C PRO A 193 -6.07 -30.51 14.00
N LEU A 194 -6.30 -29.26 14.34
CA LEU A 194 -5.29 -28.26 14.74
C LEU A 194 -5.97 -27.30 15.72
N THR A 195 -5.21 -26.38 16.33
CA THR A 195 -5.84 -25.33 17.13
C THR A 195 -6.23 -24.12 16.31
N LEU A 196 -7.27 -23.39 16.72
CA LEU A 196 -7.64 -22.12 16.13
C LEU A 196 -6.48 -21.09 16.28
N GLY A 197 -5.74 -21.16 17.41
CA GLY A 197 -4.55 -20.37 17.61
C GLY A 197 -3.45 -20.64 16.57
N GLN A 198 -3.23 -21.90 16.18
CA GLN A 198 -2.28 -22.25 15.11
C GLN A 198 -2.71 -21.64 13.76
N VAL A 199 -4.02 -21.59 13.46
CA VAL A 199 -4.54 -20.94 12.25
C VAL A 199 -4.17 -19.45 12.25
N PHE A 200 -4.47 -18.73 13.34
CA PHE A 200 -4.17 -17.30 13.45
C PHE A 200 -2.67 -17.01 13.49
N SER A 201 -1.84 -17.88 14.05
CA SER A 201 -0.39 -17.77 14.02
C SER A 201 0.16 -17.81 12.59
N GLY A 202 -0.44 -18.65 11.72
CA GLY A 202 -0.12 -18.70 10.30
C GLY A 202 -0.42 -17.35 9.59
N TYR A 203 -1.53 -16.70 9.93
CA TYR A 203 -1.87 -15.38 9.38
C TYR A 203 -0.88 -14.30 9.83
N SER A 204 -0.54 -14.27 11.11
CA SER A 204 0.48 -13.33 11.62
C SER A 204 1.83 -13.52 10.94
N SER A 205 2.26 -14.77 10.75
CA SER A 205 3.52 -15.10 10.05
C SER A 205 3.52 -14.64 8.59
N GLN A 206 2.38 -14.74 7.87
CA GLN A 206 2.27 -14.22 6.50
C GLN A 206 2.50 -12.70 6.45
N LEU A 207 1.93 -11.94 7.40
CA LEU A 207 2.15 -10.49 7.46
C LEU A 207 3.58 -10.13 7.84
N ASP A 208 4.21 -10.89 8.75
CA ASP A 208 5.63 -10.69 9.11
C ASP A 208 6.56 -10.84 7.88
N HIS A 209 6.33 -11.85 7.04
CA HIS A 209 7.05 -12.04 5.79
C HIS A 209 6.81 -10.90 4.80
N ALA A 210 5.56 -10.43 4.67
CA ALA A 210 5.23 -9.31 3.79
C ALA A 210 5.88 -8.00 4.26
N ILE A 211 5.88 -7.71 5.57
CA ILE A 211 6.56 -6.56 6.17
C ILE A 211 8.07 -6.60 5.85
N ARG A 212 8.70 -7.77 6.00
CA ARG A 212 10.13 -7.93 5.65
C ARG A 212 10.38 -7.69 4.17
N SER A 213 9.50 -8.16 3.28
CA SER A 213 9.60 -7.91 1.84
C SER A 213 9.55 -6.41 1.52
N ILE A 214 8.61 -5.67 2.13
CA ILE A 214 8.49 -4.23 1.96
C ILE A 214 9.74 -3.51 2.49
N ARG A 215 10.22 -3.88 3.68
CA ARG A 215 11.44 -3.28 4.26
C ARG A 215 12.69 -3.53 3.41
N ASN A 216 12.77 -4.68 2.75
CA ASN A 216 13.89 -5.00 1.86
C ASN A 216 13.87 -4.19 0.55
N ALA A 217 12.70 -3.73 0.09
CA ALA A 217 12.59 -2.88 -1.08
C ALA A 217 12.83 -1.38 -0.81
N LEU A 218 12.77 -0.93 0.46
CA LEU A 218 12.96 0.47 0.82
C LEU A 218 14.33 1.04 0.45
N PRO A 219 15.48 0.34 0.63
CA PRO A 219 16.79 0.89 0.29
C PRO A 219 16.90 1.39 -1.14
N HIS A 220 16.29 0.73 -2.10
CA HIS A 220 16.28 1.17 -3.49
C HIS A 220 15.49 2.47 -3.71
N LEU A 221 14.40 2.68 -2.97
CA LEU A 221 13.67 3.96 -2.98
C LEU A 221 14.46 5.11 -2.31
N TYR A 222 15.41 4.80 -1.44
CA TYR A 222 16.24 5.84 -0.80
C TYR A 222 17.31 6.41 -1.74
N GLU A 223 17.60 5.78 -2.88
CA GLU A 223 18.50 6.29 -3.89
C GLU A 223 17.81 7.32 -4.78
N LEU A 224 18.24 8.58 -4.72
CA LEU A 224 17.60 9.69 -5.41
C LEU A 224 18.28 10.03 -6.74
N PRO A 225 17.52 10.13 -7.85
CA PRO A 225 18.05 10.61 -9.13
C PRO A 225 18.38 12.11 -9.16
N MET A 226 18.01 12.87 -8.13
CA MET A 226 18.23 14.30 -8.02
C MET A 226 19.68 14.69 -8.35
N GLY A 227 19.85 15.73 -9.17
CA GLY A 227 21.14 16.17 -9.68
C GLY A 227 21.53 15.57 -11.03
N GLY A 228 20.78 14.56 -11.55
CA GLY A 228 21.01 14.01 -12.90
C GLY A 228 20.59 14.96 -14.02
N THR A 229 19.72 15.89 -13.72
CA THR A 229 19.11 16.87 -14.63
C THR A 229 18.47 16.25 -15.88
N ALA A 230 18.85 16.64 -17.08
CA ALA A 230 18.14 16.30 -18.31
C ALA A 230 18.25 14.82 -18.72
N VAL A 231 19.45 14.22 -18.62
CA VAL A 231 19.74 12.86 -19.11
C VAL A 231 20.63 12.05 -18.16
N GLY A 232 20.92 12.57 -16.97
CA GLY A 232 21.76 11.89 -15.97
C GLY A 232 23.18 12.44 -15.84
N THR A 233 23.61 13.38 -16.70
CA THR A 233 24.96 13.96 -16.70
C THR A 233 25.14 15.11 -15.73
N GLY A 234 24.05 15.63 -15.14
CA GLY A 234 24.13 16.80 -14.25
C GLY A 234 24.35 18.12 -14.94
N ILE A 235 24.04 18.24 -16.23
CA ILE A 235 24.23 19.50 -16.97
C ILE A 235 23.51 20.65 -16.28
N ASN A 236 24.21 21.79 -16.10
CA ASN A 236 23.74 23.01 -15.43
C ASN A 236 23.46 22.89 -13.92
N ALA A 237 23.76 21.74 -13.30
CA ALA A 237 23.83 21.63 -11.85
C ALA A 237 25.27 21.85 -11.37
N PRO A 238 25.50 22.55 -10.26
CA PRO A 238 26.85 22.69 -9.69
C PRO A 238 27.29 21.35 -9.04
N ASP A 239 28.61 21.19 -8.93
CA ASP A 239 29.19 20.04 -8.23
C ASP A 239 28.65 19.94 -6.78
N GLY A 240 28.30 18.74 -6.36
CA GLY A 240 27.76 18.47 -5.02
C GLY A 240 26.26 18.75 -4.85
N PHE A 241 25.55 19.22 -5.90
CA PHE A 241 24.13 19.53 -5.80
C PHE A 241 23.28 18.30 -5.48
N GLY A 242 23.55 17.16 -6.12
CA GLY A 242 22.81 15.91 -5.89
C GLY A 242 23.02 15.38 -4.48
N GLU A 243 24.24 15.34 -4.00
CA GLU A 243 24.63 14.87 -2.67
C GLU A 243 23.99 15.73 -1.57
N LYS A 244 24.18 17.05 -1.64
CA LYS A 244 23.61 18.01 -0.68
C LYS A 244 22.08 17.99 -0.68
N SER A 245 21.46 17.81 -1.86
CA SER A 245 20.01 17.67 -1.97
C SER A 245 19.51 16.41 -1.27
N ALA A 246 20.18 15.26 -1.44
CA ALA A 246 19.83 14.04 -0.75
C ALA A 246 20.01 14.16 0.78
N GLU A 247 21.07 14.79 1.24
CA GLU A 247 21.31 15.11 2.66
C GLU A 247 20.19 16.00 3.25
N GLY A 248 19.81 17.07 2.54
CA GLY A 248 18.72 17.95 2.95
C GLY A 248 17.36 17.24 3.02
N ILE A 249 17.05 16.42 2.01
CA ILE A 249 15.83 15.59 1.99
C ILE A 249 15.84 14.59 3.14
N SER A 250 16.99 13.94 3.39
CA SER A 250 17.15 13.03 4.52
C SER A 250 16.90 13.72 5.86
N ALA A 251 17.46 14.90 6.05
CA ALA A 251 17.26 15.69 7.28
C ALA A 251 15.79 16.10 7.49
N LYS A 252 15.07 16.48 6.43
CA LYS A 252 13.66 16.90 6.52
C LYS A 252 12.68 15.75 6.73
N THR A 253 13.00 14.58 6.21
CA THR A 253 12.10 13.41 6.28
C THR A 253 12.44 12.46 7.43
N GLY A 254 13.66 12.53 7.98
CA GLY A 254 14.19 11.57 8.95
C GLY A 254 14.47 10.18 8.36
N LEU A 255 14.45 10.03 7.02
CA LEU A 255 14.72 8.80 6.31
C LEU A 255 16.10 8.85 5.64
N PRO A 256 16.79 7.73 5.45
CA PRO A 256 18.19 7.67 5.01
C PRO A 256 18.32 7.81 3.47
N PHE A 257 17.78 8.89 2.90
CA PHE A 257 17.94 9.18 1.49
C PHE A 257 19.39 9.50 1.15
N ILE A 258 19.83 8.97 0.02
CA ILE A 258 21.18 9.16 -0.53
C ILE A 258 21.10 9.56 -2.00
N THR A 259 22.16 10.15 -2.51
CA THR A 259 22.27 10.39 -3.96
C THR A 259 22.45 9.06 -4.66
N GLY A 260 21.65 8.77 -5.69
CA GLY A 260 21.76 7.53 -6.46
C GLY A 260 23.12 7.39 -7.10
N GLU A 261 23.72 6.21 -7.02
CA GLU A 261 25.03 5.93 -7.60
C GLU A 261 25.04 6.11 -9.12
N ASN A 262 23.94 5.75 -9.77
CA ASN A 262 23.77 5.86 -11.22
C ASN A 262 22.54 6.68 -11.59
N LYS A 263 22.76 7.94 -12.01
CA LYS A 263 21.67 8.85 -12.41
C LYS A 263 20.98 8.45 -13.72
N PHE A 264 21.66 7.72 -14.60
CA PHE A 264 21.11 7.28 -15.88
C PHE A 264 20.03 6.21 -15.68
N GLU A 265 20.26 5.29 -14.75
CA GLU A 265 19.26 4.30 -14.33
C GLU A 265 18.04 5.01 -13.73
N GLY A 266 18.25 5.90 -12.75
CA GLY A 266 17.17 6.61 -12.05
C GLY A 266 16.30 7.51 -12.96
N LEU A 267 16.78 7.89 -14.15
CA LEU A 267 16.01 8.64 -15.16
C LEU A 267 15.35 7.74 -16.20
N GLY A 268 16.07 6.72 -16.68
CA GLY A 268 15.63 5.85 -17.77
C GLY A 268 14.72 4.71 -17.33
N ALA A 269 14.84 4.29 -16.08
CA ALA A 269 14.08 3.19 -15.47
C ALA A 269 13.29 3.65 -14.24
N HIS A 270 12.54 2.72 -13.64
CA HIS A 270 11.84 2.92 -12.36
C HIS A 270 11.82 1.61 -11.55
N ASP A 271 12.96 0.93 -11.52
CA ASP A 271 13.07 -0.40 -10.94
C ASP A 271 12.78 -0.40 -9.44
N ALA A 272 13.15 0.65 -8.70
CA ALA A 272 12.79 0.83 -7.30
C ALA A 272 11.25 0.84 -7.07
N ALA A 273 10.49 1.49 -7.95
CA ALA A 273 9.04 1.50 -7.88
C ALA A 273 8.43 0.12 -8.23
N VAL A 274 9.01 -0.58 -9.23
CA VAL A 274 8.61 -1.93 -9.62
C VAL A 274 8.87 -2.92 -8.49
N GLU A 275 10.04 -2.88 -7.86
CA GLU A 275 10.42 -3.71 -6.72
C GLU A 275 9.46 -3.50 -5.53
N MET A 276 9.21 -2.27 -5.14
CA MET A 276 8.27 -1.94 -4.08
C MET A 276 6.85 -2.44 -4.42
N SER A 277 6.39 -2.27 -5.65
CA SER A 277 5.07 -2.76 -6.09
C SER A 277 4.96 -4.28 -6.01
N GLY A 278 6.03 -5.02 -6.31
CA GLY A 278 6.10 -6.46 -6.10
C GLY A 278 5.97 -6.87 -4.63
N ALA A 279 6.63 -6.14 -3.73
CA ALA A 279 6.52 -6.35 -2.29
C ALA A 279 5.09 -6.06 -1.77
N LEU A 280 4.47 -4.98 -2.25
CA LEU A 280 3.06 -4.65 -1.94
C LEU A 280 2.09 -5.73 -2.45
N THR A 281 2.37 -6.33 -3.60
CA THR A 281 1.59 -7.44 -4.15
C THR A 281 1.68 -8.68 -3.26
N THR A 282 2.83 -8.95 -2.66
CA THR A 282 2.99 -10.02 -1.67
C THR A 282 2.10 -9.79 -0.45
N LEU A 283 2.04 -8.56 0.07
CA LEU A 283 1.12 -8.19 1.15
C LEU A 283 -0.34 -8.34 0.72
N ALA A 284 -0.71 -7.88 -0.46
CA ALA A 284 -2.06 -8.00 -0.99
C ALA A 284 -2.51 -9.47 -1.09
N ALA A 285 -1.64 -10.36 -1.57
CA ALA A 285 -1.91 -11.80 -1.64
C ALA A 285 -2.12 -12.42 -0.25
N ALA A 286 -1.29 -12.07 0.73
CA ALA A 286 -1.44 -12.51 2.12
C ALA A 286 -2.78 -12.03 2.72
N LEU A 287 -3.09 -10.76 2.59
CA LEU A 287 -4.34 -10.16 3.08
C LEU A 287 -5.57 -10.80 2.44
N ASN A 288 -5.52 -11.04 1.12
CA ASN A 288 -6.61 -11.72 0.40
C ASN A 288 -6.88 -13.13 0.95
N LYS A 289 -5.82 -13.90 1.20
CA LYS A 289 -5.94 -15.26 1.79
C LYS A 289 -6.52 -15.18 3.21
N ILE A 290 -6.01 -14.31 4.06
CA ILE A 290 -6.47 -14.13 5.44
C ILE A 290 -7.95 -13.74 5.48
N ALA A 291 -8.33 -12.75 4.66
CA ALA A 291 -9.71 -12.27 4.60
C ALA A 291 -10.69 -13.35 4.09
N ASN A 292 -10.30 -14.14 3.08
CA ASN A 292 -11.12 -15.24 2.59
C ASN A 292 -11.32 -16.33 3.65
N ASP A 293 -10.28 -16.71 4.39
CA ASP A 293 -10.39 -17.69 5.46
C ASP A 293 -11.29 -17.20 6.58
N ILE A 294 -11.11 -15.98 7.05
CA ILE A 294 -11.93 -15.37 8.10
C ILE A 294 -13.40 -15.29 7.65
N ARG A 295 -13.65 -14.90 6.40
CA ARG A 295 -14.99 -14.87 5.81
C ARG A 295 -15.64 -16.25 5.78
N LEU A 296 -14.90 -17.28 5.39
CA LEU A 296 -15.38 -18.67 5.34
C LEU A 296 -15.63 -19.23 6.74
N LEU A 297 -14.69 -19.05 7.68
CA LEU A 297 -14.84 -19.49 9.07
C LEU A 297 -16.04 -18.85 9.77
N GLY A 298 -16.35 -17.59 9.45
CA GLY A 298 -17.51 -16.85 9.97
C GLY A 298 -18.81 -17.06 9.19
N SER A 299 -18.84 -17.90 8.16
CA SER A 299 -20.01 -18.10 7.31
C SER A 299 -21.18 -18.77 8.02
N GLY A 300 -22.40 -18.37 7.68
CA GLY A 300 -23.63 -18.95 8.23
C GLY A 300 -24.57 -17.89 8.79
N PRO A 301 -24.90 -17.93 10.10
CA PRO A 301 -24.30 -18.70 11.20
C PRO A 301 -24.76 -20.17 11.33
N ARG A 302 -25.93 -20.54 10.79
CA ARG A 302 -26.49 -21.91 10.96
C ARG A 302 -26.19 -22.85 9.79
N SER A 303 -26.15 -22.32 8.56
CA SER A 303 -26.01 -23.11 7.33
C SER A 303 -24.61 -22.97 6.68
N GLY A 304 -23.63 -22.47 7.42
CA GLY A 304 -22.24 -22.36 6.99
C GLY A 304 -21.28 -22.99 7.98
N ILE A 305 -20.00 -22.62 7.90
CA ILE A 305 -18.95 -23.14 8.80
C ILE A 305 -19.21 -22.67 10.24
N GLY A 306 -19.31 -21.36 10.45
CA GLY A 306 -19.73 -20.74 11.71
C GLY A 306 -18.81 -20.97 12.91
N GLU A 307 -17.51 -21.25 12.69
CA GLU A 307 -16.55 -21.54 13.78
C GLU A 307 -16.04 -20.27 14.48
N ILE A 308 -16.16 -19.11 13.82
CA ILE A 308 -15.89 -17.82 14.44
C ILE A 308 -17.11 -16.89 14.29
N ILE A 309 -17.20 -15.94 15.22
CA ILE A 309 -18.23 -14.89 15.23
C ILE A 309 -17.53 -13.59 14.89
N LEU A 310 -18.00 -12.93 13.83
CA LEU A 310 -17.49 -11.63 13.39
C LEU A 310 -18.26 -10.50 14.06
N PRO A 311 -17.63 -9.32 14.28
CA PRO A 311 -18.32 -8.12 14.74
C PRO A 311 -19.45 -7.71 13.80
N ALA A 312 -20.55 -7.24 14.36
CA ALA A 312 -21.68 -6.66 13.63
C ALA A 312 -21.51 -5.14 13.58
N ASN A 313 -20.96 -4.63 12.47
CA ASN A 313 -20.66 -3.21 12.34
C ASN A 313 -21.80 -2.41 11.69
N GLU A 314 -22.64 -3.07 10.91
CA GLU A 314 -23.69 -2.44 10.12
C GLU A 314 -24.82 -3.44 9.77
N PRO A 315 -26.04 -2.96 9.43
CA PRO A 315 -27.08 -3.83 8.90
C PRO A 315 -26.65 -4.48 7.58
N GLY A 316 -26.67 -5.81 7.52
CA GLY A 316 -26.15 -6.58 6.38
C GLY A 316 -27.11 -6.74 5.21
N SER A 317 -28.38 -6.31 5.33
CA SER A 317 -29.40 -6.45 4.28
C SER A 317 -30.58 -5.51 4.46
N SER A 318 -31.07 -4.98 3.35
CA SER A 318 -32.29 -4.15 3.34
C SER A 318 -33.59 -4.94 3.46
N ILE A 319 -33.56 -6.26 3.19
CA ILE A 319 -34.76 -7.12 3.15
C ILE A 319 -34.66 -8.35 4.06
N MET A 320 -33.51 -8.64 4.67
CA MET A 320 -33.28 -9.76 5.59
C MET A 320 -32.87 -9.22 6.97
N PRO A 321 -33.83 -8.92 7.86
CA PRO A 321 -33.53 -8.36 9.18
C PRO A 321 -32.57 -9.25 9.99
N GLY A 322 -31.57 -8.64 10.62
CA GLY A 322 -30.61 -9.36 11.47
C GLY A 322 -29.49 -10.06 10.72
N LYS A 323 -29.43 -9.97 9.38
CA LYS A 323 -28.29 -10.50 8.61
C LYS A 323 -27.06 -9.65 8.83
N VAL A 324 -25.93 -10.30 9.17
CA VAL A 324 -24.61 -9.67 9.29
C VAL A 324 -23.71 -10.21 8.20
N ASN A 325 -23.04 -9.34 7.45
CA ASN A 325 -22.12 -9.74 6.38
C ASN A 325 -20.65 -9.53 6.82
N PRO A 326 -19.70 -10.27 6.23
CA PRO A 326 -18.27 -10.12 6.50
C PRO A 326 -17.67 -8.95 5.72
N THR A 327 -18.27 -7.74 5.81
CA THR A 327 -18.00 -6.59 4.93
C THR A 327 -16.56 -6.11 4.98
N GLN A 328 -15.92 -6.18 6.15
CA GLN A 328 -14.50 -5.84 6.28
C GLN A 328 -13.60 -6.79 5.49
N ALA A 329 -13.89 -8.09 5.51
CA ALA A 329 -13.15 -9.07 4.71
C ALA A 329 -13.38 -8.85 3.20
N GLU A 330 -14.59 -8.47 2.79
CA GLU A 330 -14.90 -8.14 1.39
C GLU A 330 -14.12 -6.90 0.92
N ALA A 331 -14.01 -5.86 1.75
CA ALA A 331 -13.22 -4.68 1.46
C ALA A 331 -11.72 -5.01 1.27
N VAL A 332 -11.15 -5.86 2.16
CA VAL A 332 -9.76 -6.34 2.03
C VAL A 332 -9.54 -7.05 0.70
N ILE A 333 -10.47 -7.94 0.31
CA ILE A 333 -10.39 -8.70 -0.94
C ILE A 333 -10.41 -7.78 -2.15
N MET A 334 -11.32 -6.78 -2.17
CA MET A 334 -11.38 -5.81 -3.27
C MET A 334 -10.12 -4.96 -3.38
N VAL A 335 -9.58 -4.49 -2.25
CA VAL A 335 -8.31 -3.76 -2.23
C VAL A 335 -7.15 -4.63 -2.74
N ALA A 336 -7.09 -5.91 -2.34
CA ALA A 336 -6.08 -6.82 -2.84
C ALA A 336 -6.14 -6.98 -4.37
N PHE A 337 -7.34 -7.09 -4.95
CA PHE A 337 -7.51 -7.16 -6.41
C PHE A 337 -7.04 -5.88 -7.09
N GLN A 338 -7.39 -4.71 -6.53
CA GLN A 338 -6.95 -3.42 -7.06
C GLN A 338 -5.42 -3.31 -7.06
N VAL A 339 -4.76 -3.66 -5.96
CA VAL A 339 -3.29 -3.61 -5.83
C VAL A 339 -2.59 -4.55 -6.82
N ILE A 340 -3.12 -5.75 -7.03
CA ILE A 340 -2.61 -6.69 -8.04
C ILE A 340 -2.74 -6.10 -9.45
N GLY A 341 -3.87 -5.46 -9.76
CA GLY A 341 -4.07 -4.73 -11.01
C GLY A 341 -3.08 -3.56 -11.19
N ASN A 342 -2.89 -2.77 -10.14
CA ASN A 342 -1.92 -1.67 -10.12
C ASN A 342 -0.49 -2.15 -10.37
N ASN A 343 -0.09 -3.28 -9.77
CA ASN A 343 1.23 -3.88 -10.00
C ASN A 343 1.43 -4.27 -11.47
N THR A 344 0.41 -4.79 -12.13
CA THR A 344 0.49 -5.11 -13.55
C THR A 344 0.73 -3.84 -14.38
N THR A 345 -0.06 -2.79 -14.13
CA THR A 345 0.10 -1.49 -14.78
C THR A 345 1.51 -0.91 -14.56
N LEU A 346 1.96 -0.93 -13.31
CA LEU A 346 3.26 -0.38 -12.92
C LEU A 346 4.43 -1.15 -13.55
N SER A 347 4.35 -2.49 -13.59
CA SER A 347 5.38 -3.33 -14.20
C SER A 347 5.51 -3.06 -15.71
N VAL A 348 4.38 -2.91 -16.43
CA VAL A 348 4.38 -2.56 -17.86
C VAL A 348 4.93 -1.15 -18.07
N ALA A 349 4.49 -0.19 -17.25
CA ALA A 349 4.95 1.19 -17.31
C ALA A 349 6.46 1.31 -16.98
N GLY A 350 6.94 0.58 -15.97
CA GLY A 350 8.36 0.52 -15.64
C GLY A 350 9.22 -0.03 -16.78
N ALA A 351 8.74 -1.07 -17.45
CA ALA A 351 9.41 -1.67 -18.61
C ALA A 351 9.37 -0.82 -19.89
N SER A 352 8.65 0.31 -19.90
CA SER A 352 8.41 1.13 -21.11
C SER A 352 9.42 2.27 -21.30
N GLY A 353 10.49 2.35 -20.49
CA GLY A 353 11.56 3.33 -20.65
C GLY A 353 12.28 3.17 -21.99
N ASN A 354 12.59 4.29 -22.65
CA ASN A 354 13.37 4.31 -23.87
C ASN A 354 14.59 5.21 -23.68
N PHE A 355 15.78 4.68 -23.90
CA PHE A 355 17.04 5.40 -23.72
C PHE A 355 17.11 6.05 -22.33
N GLU A 356 17.29 7.36 -22.24
CA GLU A 356 17.57 8.09 -20.99
C GLU A 356 16.30 8.58 -20.27
N LEU A 357 15.09 8.19 -20.71
CA LEU A 357 13.85 8.64 -20.09
C LEU A 357 12.73 7.63 -20.14
N ASN A 358 12.11 7.34 -19.00
CA ASN A 358 10.80 6.73 -18.92
C ASN A 358 9.72 7.81 -18.99
N VAL A 359 8.77 7.65 -19.91
CA VAL A 359 7.67 8.61 -20.12
C VAL A 359 6.29 8.06 -19.70
N SER A 360 6.28 7.17 -18.71
CA SER A 360 5.07 6.64 -18.05
C SER A 360 5.03 6.97 -16.56
N ARG A 361 5.78 7.96 -16.12
CA ARG A 361 6.00 8.33 -14.72
C ARG A 361 4.74 8.71 -13.95
N PRO A 362 3.80 9.50 -14.52
CA PRO A 362 2.57 9.85 -13.82
C PRO A 362 1.74 8.62 -13.42
N VAL A 363 1.59 7.64 -14.30
CA VAL A 363 0.85 6.41 -14.00
C VAL A 363 1.60 5.50 -13.02
N ILE A 364 2.94 5.50 -13.04
CA ILE A 364 3.77 4.79 -12.04
C ILE A 364 3.52 5.39 -10.66
N ALA A 365 3.64 6.71 -10.50
CA ALA A 365 3.40 7.40 -9.25
C ALA A 365 2.00 7.15 -8.70
N HIS A 366 0.99 7.29 -9.55
CA HIS A 366 -0.42 7.08 -9.17
C HIS A 366 -0.68 5.67 -8.63
N ASN A 367 -0.29 4.64 -9.39
CA ASN A 367 -0.57 3.24 -9.00
C ASN A 367 0.23 2.81 -7.76
N LEU A 368 1.49 3.27 -7.63
CA LEU A 368 2.31 2.97 -6.46
C LEU A 368 1.71 3.57 -5.19
N LEU A 369 1.44 4.87 -5.20
CA LEU A 369 0.92 5.58 -4.03
C LEU A 369 -0.50 5.15 -3.67
N GLN A 370 -1.36 4.87 -4.66
CA GLN A 370 -2.68 4.29 -4.41
C GLN A 370 -2.56 2.94 -3.70
N SER A 371 -1.65 2.07 -4.14
CA SER A 371 -1.45 0.75 -3.54
C SER A 371 -0.96 0.84 -2.10
N ILE A 372 0.01 1.71 -1.82
CA ILE A 372 0.54 1.94 -0.47
C ILE A 372 -0.58 2.41 0.47
N ARG A 373 -1.35 3.41 0.05
CA ARG A 373 -2.44 3.99 0.83
C ARG A 373 -3.56 2.99 1.09
N LEU A 374 -4.06 2.33 0.04
CA LEU A 374 -5.17 1.37 0.17
C LEU A 374 -4.81 0.19 1.08
N LEU A 375 -3.59 -0.36 0.98
CA LEU A 375 -3.14 -1.45 1.84
C LEU A 375 -3.02 -1.00 3.31
N GLY A 376 -2.51 0.20 3.55
CA GLY A 376 -2.44 0.76 4.89
C GLY A 376 -3.84 0.97 5.50
N ASP A 377 -4.73 1.61 4.76
CA ASP A 377 -6.07 1.95 5.25
C ASP A 377 -6.92 0.70 5.48
N VAL A 378 -6.89 -0.26 4.56
CA VAL A 378 -7.66 -1.51 4.72
C VAL A 378 -7.11 -2.39 5.84
N SER A 379 -5.78 -2.42 6.05
CA SER A 379 -5.17 -3.14 7.17
C SER A 379 -5.63 -2.57 8.51
N ASN A 380 -5.65 -1.25 8.63
CA ASN A 380 -6.14 -0.57 9.83
C ASN A 380 -7.63 -0.81 10.07
N SER A 381 -8.45 -0.67 9.03
CA SER A 381 -9.89 -0.91 9.10
C SER A 381 -10.21 -2.37 9.49
N PHE A 382 -9.55 -3.33 8.85
CA PHE A 382 -9.73 -4.75 9.13
C PHE A 382 -9.29 -5.12 10.54
N ASN A 383 -8.21 -4.53 11.04
CA ASN A 383 -7.77 -4.69 12.43
C ASN A 383 -8.86 -4.27 13.40
N HIS A 384 -9.24 -2.98 13.36
CA HIS A 384 -10.11 -2.39 14.38
C HIS A 384 -11.58 -2.85 14.28
N ASN A 385 -12.08 -3.04 13.06
CA ASN A 385 -13.49 -3.32 12.81
C ASN A 385 -13.78 -4.82 12.60
N CYS A 386 -12.76 -5.69 12.56
CA CYS A 386 -12.95 -7.12 12.40
C CYS A 386 -12.09 -7.92 13.38
N VAL A 387 -10.76 -7.94 13.20
CA VAL A 387 -9.86 -8.90 13.85
C VAL A 387 -9.93 -8.86 15.36
N VAL A 388 -9.84 -7.66 15.97
CA VAL A 388 -9.88 -7.50 17.44
C VAL A 388 -11.20 -8.00 18.05
N GLY A 389 -12.29 -7.94 17.30
CA GLY A 389 -13.62 -8.34 17.75
C GLY A 389 -14.01 -9.79 17.45
N ILE A 390 -13.16 -10.57 16.77
CA ILE A 390 -13.43 -11.98 16.47
C ILE A 390 -13.52 -12.79 17.78
N LYS A 391 -14.55 -13.65 17.84
CA LYS A 391 -14.74 -14.62 18.94
C LYS A 391 -14.83 -16.03 18.39
N ALA A 392 -14.36 -17.02 19.14
CA ALA A 392 -14.54 -18.43 18.80
C ALA A 392 -15.98 -18.86 19.12
N ASN A 393 -16.61 -19.59 18.23
CA ASN A 393 -17.88 -20.26 18.45
C ASN A 393 -17.59 -21.70 18.94
N LEU A 394 -17.39 -21.85 20.24
CA LEU A 394 -16.95 -23.11 20.84
C LEU A 394 -17.93 -24.25 20.59
N GLU A 395 -19.24 -23.99 20.63
CA GLU A 395 -20.27 -25.01 20.37
C GLU A 395 -20.16 -25.56 18.93
N ARG A 396 -20.00 -24.65 17.95
CA ARG A 396 -19.88 -25.04 16.55
C ARG A 396 -18.56 -25.73 16.25
N ILE A 397 -17.48 -25.29 16.87
CA ILE A 397 -16.15 -25.90 16.77
C ILE A 397 -16.19 -27.33 17.29
N ASP A 398 -16.73 -27.53 18.49
CA ASP A 398 -16.85 -28.88 19.08
C ASP A 398 -17.74 -29.80 18.24
N TYR A 399 -18.89 -29.32 17.79
CA TYR A 399 -19.77 -30.05 16.89
C TYR A 399 -19.06 -30.53 15.62
N ASN A 400 -18.39 -29.60 14.91
CA ASN A 400 -17.66 -29.93 13.67
C ASN A 400 -16.52 -30.92 13.94
N LEU A 401 -15.78 -30.74 15.02
CA LEU A 401 -14.65 -31.60 15.38
C LEU A 401 -15.10 -33.03 15.69
N ARG A 402 -16.10 -33.20 16.57
CA ARG A 402 -16.55 -34.53 17.01
C ARG A 402 -17.27 -35.30 15.93
N ASN A 403 -17.89 -34.61 14.96
CA ASN A 403 -18.56 -35.29 13.84
C ASN A 403 -17.63 -35.55 12.65
N SER A 404 -16.36 -35.18 12.73
CA SER A 404 -15.40 -35.38 11.64
C SER A 404 -14.97 -36.86 11.56
N LEU A 405 -15.11 -37.44 10.36
CA LEU A 405 -14.60 -38.76 10.07
C LEU A 405 -13.06 -38.82 10.05
N MET A 406 -12.39 -37.69 9.96
CA MET A 406 -10.92 -37.65 9.89
C MET A 406 -10.24 -37.85 11.24
N LEU A 407 -11.00 -37.88 12.35
CA LEU A 407 -10.52 -38.33 13.64
C LEU A 407 -10.10 -39.84 13.60
N VAL A 408 -10.57 -40.59 12.62
CA VAL A 408 -10.15 -41.97 12.36
C VAL A 408 -8.63 -42.11 12.17
N THR A 409 -7.96 -41.05 11.78
CA THR A 409 -6.49 -41.00 11.63
C THR A 409 -5.77 -41.43 12.92
N ALA A 410 -6.35 -41.13 14.08
CA ALA A 410 -5.81 -41.57 15.38
C ALA A 410 -5.86 -43.09 15.58
N LEU A 411 -6.72 -43.79 14.86
CA LEU A 411 -6.83 -45.26 14.93
C LEU A 411 -5.76 -45.98 14.08
N ALA A 412 -5.25 -45.36 13.04
CA ALA A 412 -4.32 -45.98 12.11
C ALA A 412 -3.06 -46.61 12.76
N PRO A 413 -2.43 -46.03 13.78
CA PRO A 413 -1.33 -46.66 14.51
C PRO A 413 -1.71 -47.94 15.29
N HIS A 414 -2.98 -48.08 15.62
CA HIS A 414 -3.50 -49.19 16.48
C HIS A 414 -4.11 -50.33 15.68
N ILE A 415 -4.90 -50.04 14.66
CA ILE A 415 -5.64 -51.06 13.89
C ILE A 415 -5.20 -51.14 12.42
N GLY A 416 -4.29 -50.28 11.97
CA GLY A 416 -3.81 -50.19 10.59
C GLY A 416 -4.66 -49.30 9.70
N TYR A 417 -4.08 -48.86 8.55
CA TYR A 417 -4.71 -47.94 7.62
C TYR A 417 -6.01 -48.50 7.01
N ASP A 418 -5.99 -49.73 6.52
CA ASP A 418 -7.14 -50.33 5.82
C ASP A 418 -8.36 -50.46 6.71
N LYS A 419 -8.20 -50.95 7.94
CA LYS A 419 -9.29 -51.04 8.92
C LYS A 419 -9.80 -49.66 9.33
N SER A 420 -8.91 -48.67 9.47
CA SER A 420 -9.31 -47.30 9.73
C SER A 420 -10.14 -46.73 8.58
N ALA A 421 -9.77 -47.01 7.33
CA ALA A 421 -10.55 -46.63 6.16
C ALA A 421 -11.93 -47.30 6.11
N GLU A 422 -12.03 -48.58 6.51
CA GLU A 422 -13.32 -49.27 6.63
C GLU A 422 -14.22 -48.66 7.70
N VAL A 423 -13.68 -48.26 8.85
CA VAL A 423 -14.42 -47.56 9.90
C VAL A 423 -14.99 -46.25 9.38
N ALA A 424 -14.16 -45.42 8.75
CA ALA A 424 -14.61 -44.12 8.20
C ALA A 424 -15.67 -44.30 7.11
N LYS A 425 -15.50 -45.29 6.20
CA LYS A 425 -16.44 -45.57 5.13
C LYS A 425 -17.79 -46.10 5.68
N LYS A 426 -17.74 -46.99 6.68
CA LYS A 426 -18.95 -47.49 7.33
C LYS A 426 -19.69 -46.36 8.04
N ALA A 427 -18.99 -45.55 8.85
CA ALA A 427 -19.60 -44.45 9.55
C ALA A 427 -20.30 -43.47 8.59
N LEU A 428 -19.65 -43.15 7.43
CA LEU A 428 -20.24 -42.29 6.40
C LEU A 428 -21.49 -42.91 5.77
N THR A 429 -21.42 -44.19 5.41
CA THR A 429 -22.52 -44.91 4.72
C THR A 429 -23.74 -45.06 5.60
N ASP A 430 -23.53 -45.41 6.86
CA ASP A 430 -24.60 -45.74 7.80
C ASP A 430 -25.11 -44.51 8.58
N GLY A 431 -24.42 -43.36 8.44
CA GLY A 431 -24.74 -42.13 9.17
C GLY A 431 -24.47 -42.23 10.68
N THR A 432 -23.53 -43.09 11.09
CA THR A 432 -23.17 -43.35 12.49
C THR A 432 -21.88 -42.64 12.87
N SER A 433 -21.55 -42.60 14.16
CA SER A 433 -20.24 -42.11 14.63
C SER A 433 -19.10 -43.08 14.27
N LEU A 434 -17.86 -42.59 14.25
CA LEU A 434 -16.67 -43.41 14.11
C LEU A 434 -16.60 -44.49 15.22
N LYS A 435 -17.02 -44.16 16.44
CA LYS A 435 -17.05 -45.03 17.60
C LYS A 435 -18.00 -46.21 17.37
N GLU A 436 -19.25 -45.92 17.00
CA GLU A 436 -20.24 -46.92 16.68
C GLU A 436 -19.78 -47.82 15.53
N ALA A 437 -19.31 -47.26 14.44
CA ALA A 437 -18.85 -48.02 13.28
C ALA A 437 -17.66 -48.94 13.62
N ALA A 438 -16.70 -48.49 14.43
CA ALA A 438 -15.54 -49.29 14.82
C ALA A 438 -15.90 -50.44 15.75
N MET A 439 -16.86 -50.23 16.67
CA MET A 439 -17.39 -51.26 17.55
C MET A 439 -18.18 -52.30 16.78
N GLU A 440 -19.06 -51.89 15.87
CA GLU A 440 -19.84 -52.81 15.03
C GLU A 440 -18.96 -53.69 14.11
N LEU A 441 -17.83 -53.16 13.65
CA LEU A 441 -16.83 -53.91 12.90
C LEU A 441 -15.99 -54.85 13.79
N GLY A 442 -16.10 -54.73 15.11
CA GLY A 442 -15.37 -55.56 16.06
C GLY A 442 -13.86 -55.24 16.11
N TYR A 443 -13.44 -54.06 15.69
CA TYR A 443 -12.01 -53.71 15.62
C TYR A 443 -11.46 -53.18 16.93
N LEU A 444 -12.32 -52.64 17.82
CA LEU A 444 -11.92 -52.09 19.12
C LEU A 444 -13.10 -52.01 20.09
N THR A 445 -12.81 -51.83 21.37
CA THR A 445 -13.81 -51.56 22.40
C THR A 445 -14.07 -50.05 22.56
N GLU A 446 -15.13 -49.70 23.28
CA GLU A 446 -15.45 -48.30 23.60
C GLU A 446 -14.30 -47.63 24.35
N GLU A 447 -13.74 -48.32 25.37
CA GLU A 447 -12.61 -47.76 26.14
C GLU A 447 -11.37 -47.53 25.28
N GLN A 448 -11.09 -48.42 24.33
CA GLN A 448 -9.98 -48.27 23.38
C GLN A 448 -10.20 -47.07 22.46
N PHE A 449 -11.43 -46.89 21.97
CA PHE A 449 -11.75 -45.72 21.15
C PHE A 449 -11.52 -44.44 21.93
N ASP A 450 -12.07 -44.30 23.13
CA ASP A 450 -11.97 -43.09 23.96
C ASP A 450 -10.54 -42.82 24.42
N GLN A 451 -9.70 -43.87 24.56
CA GLN A 451 -8.29 -43.72 24.87
C GLN A 451 -7.45 -43.24 23.68
N TRP A 452 -7.78 -43.69 22.45
CA TRP A 452 -6.96 -43.44 21.26
C TRP A 452 -7.40 -42.23 20.46
N VAL A 453 -8.71 -41.95 20.40
CA VAL A 453 -9.26 -40.84 19.64
C VAL A 453 -9.44 -39.61 20.56
N VAL A 454 -8.36 -38.92 20.83
CA VAL A 454 -8.31 -37.73 21.67
C VAL A 454 -7.83 -36.57 20.82
N PRO A 455 -8.73 -35.72 20.29
CA PRO A 455 -8.38 -34.64 19.37
C PRO A 455 -7.27 -33.70 19.89
N GLU A 456 -7.24 -33.46 21.21
CA GLU A 456 -6.25 -32.66 21.89
C GLU A 456 -4.82 -33.24 21.84
N LYS A 457 -4.68 -34.53 21.54
CA LYS A 457 -3.39 -35.21 21.35
C LYS A 457 -2.99 -35.32 19.89
N MET A 458 -3.81 -34.83 18.98
CA MET A 458 -3.57 -34.88 17.53
C MET A 458 -3.00 -33.54 16.99
N VAL A 459 -2.79 -32.53 17.85
CA VAL A 459 -2.32 -31.17 17.53
C VAL A 459 -0.93 -30.93 18.08
#